data_d38de9a291967edec72f6211fcef9448
#
_entry.id   d38de9a291967edec72f6211fcef9448
#
_cell.length_a   1.000
_cell.length_b   1.000
_cell.length_c   1.000
_cell.angle_alpha   90.00
_cell.angle_beta   90.00
_cell.angle_gamma   90.00
#
_symmetry.space_group_name_H-M   'P 1'
#
loop_
_entity.id
_entity.type
_entity.pdbx_description
1 polymer ?
#
loop_
_entity_poly.entity_id
_entity_poly.type
_entity_poly.pdbx_seq_one_letter_code
_entity_poly.pdbx_strand_id
1 'polypeptide(L)'
;MDFNEAVGLAVQTLRRHKGLTQKDFLGAVSTQYLSDLECGKRTPSLVVLARICERLDVHEALPLILARHFMRPADSVPQAIRDIEKQLCMAGFLRS
;
A
#
# COMPACT_ATOMS: atom_id res chain seq x y z
N MET A 1 -3.39 -0.13 -16.01
CA MET A 1 -3.82 -0.31 -14.60
C MET A 1 -4.02 1.06 -13.98
N ASP A 2 -5.21 1.33 -13.47
CA ASP A 2 -5.48 2.59 -12.78
C ASP A 2 -5.00 2.53 -11.31
N PHE A 3 -5.09 3.67 -10.61
CA PHE A 3 -4.60 3.77 -9.24
C PHE A 3 -5.35 2.82 -8.29
N ASN A 4 -6.67 2.72 -8.43
CA ASN A 4 -7.45 1.83 -7.56
C ASN A 4 -7.07 0.37 -7.76
N GLU A 5 -6.90 -0.05 -9.00
CA GLU A 5 -6.44 -1.41 -9.31
C GLU A 5 -5.06 -1.67 -8.74
N ALA A 6 -4.15 -0.71 -8.87
CA ALA A 6 -2.78 -0.85 -8.37
C ALA A 6 -2.74 -0.94 -6.83
N VAL A 7 -3.50 -0.11 -6.13
CA VAL A 7 -3.59 -0.17 -4.67
C VAL A 7 -4.22 -1.48 -4.22
N GLY A 8 -5.30 -1.90 -4.88
CA GLY A 8 -5.94 -3.18 -4.58
C GLY A 8 -4.99 -4.36 -4.75
N LEU A 9 -4.23 -4.38 -5.85
CA LEU A 9 -3.23 -5.40 -6.09
C LEU A 9 -2.12 -5.36 -5.05
N ALA A 10 -1.69 -4.17 -4.64
CA ALA A 10 -0.66 -4.03 -3.60
C ALA A 10 -1.12 -4.64 -2.27
N VAL A 11 -2.34 -4.33 -1.85
CA VAL A 11 -2.92 -4.89 -0.61
C VAL A 11 -3.02 -6.42 -0.72
N GLN A 12 -3.54 -6.93 -1.84
CA GLN A 12 -3.67 -8.37 -2.05
C GLN A 12 -2.30 -9.07 -2.04
N THR A 13 -1.30 -8.49 -2.70
CA THR A 13 0.06 -9.02 -2.75
C THR A 13 0.66 -9.11 -1.36
N LEU A 14 0.55 -8.05 -0.56
CA LEU A 14 1.05 -8.04 0.81
C LEU A 14 0.31 -9.04 1.70
N ARG A 15 -1.02 -9.11 1.57
CA ARG A 15 -1.82 -10.06 2.33
C ARG A 15 -1.38 -11.50 2.06
N ARG A 16 -1.27 -11.86 0.79
CA ARG A 16 -0.86 -13.21 0.38
C ARG A 16 0.58 -13.51 0.79
N HIS A 17 1.46 -12.53 0.68
CA HIS A 17 2.85 -12.67 1.13
C HIS A 17 2.94 -12.98 2.64
N LYS A 18 2.04 -12.41 3.44
CA LYS A 18 1.96 -12.68 4.88
C LYS A 18 1.19 -13.95 5.21
N GLY A 19 0.64 -14.65 4.21
CA GLY A 19 -0.13 -15.87 4.42
C GLY A 19 -1.50 -15.64 5.06
N LEU A 20 -2.05 -14.42 4.95
CA LEU A 20 -3.31 -14.05 5.57
C LEU A 20 -4.49 -14.21 4.60
N THR A 21 -5.66 -14.56 5.16
CA THR A 21 -6.92 -14.59 4.43
C THR A 21 -7.64 -13.24 4.56
N GLN A 22 -8.68 -13.03 3.75
CA GLN A 22 -9.50 -11.83 3.89
C GLN A 22 -10.20 -11.78 5.25
N LYS A 23 -10.57 -12.93 5.82
CA LYS A 23 -11.21 -13.02 7.14
C LYS A 23 -10.31 -12.55 8.28
N ASP A 24 -9.00 -12.65 8.11
CA ASP A 24 -8.05 -12.19 9.12
C ASP A 24 -8.11 -10.68 9.35
N PHE A 25 -8.79 -9.95 8.46
CA PHE A 25 -8.95 -8.49 8.55
C PHE A 25 -10.27 -8.05 9.18
N LEU A 26 -11.11 -8.98 9.64
CA LEU A 26 -12.33 -8.65 10.38
C LEU A 26 -11.97 -7.83 11.63
N GLY A 27 -12.78 -6.81 11.90
CA GLY A 27 -12.47 -5.81 12.92
C GLY A 27 -11.81 -4.56 12.38
N ALA A 28 -11.05 -4.68 11.28
CA ALA A 28 -10.54 -3.52 10.55
C ALA A 28 -11.44 -3.16 9.38
N VAL A 29 -11.81 -4.17 8.57
CA VAL A 29 -12.73 -4.02 7.42
C VAL A 29 -13.54 -5.29 7.28
N SER A 30 -14.69 -5.20 6.58
CA SER A 30 -15.47 -6.38 6.21
C SER A 30 -14.75 -7.16 5.10
N THR A 31 -15.06 -8.46 4.96
CA THR A 31 -14.53 -9.26 3.87
C THR A 31 -14.99 -8.74 2.51
N GLN A 32 -16.23 -8.27 2.41
CA GLN A 32 -16.75 -7.68 1.18
C GLN A 32 -15.99 -6.41 0.81
N TYR A 33 -15.74 -5.54 1.79
CA TYR A 33 -14.95 -4.32 1.56
C TYR A 33 -13.55 -4.67 1.04
N LEU A 34 -12.88 -5.60 1.70
CA LEU A 34 -11.52 -5.98 1.32
C LEU A 34 -11.49 -6.62 -0.07
N SER A 35 -12.48 -7.47 -0.38
CA SER A 35 -12.62 -8.08 -1.70
C SER A 35 -12.79 -7.00 -2.79
N ASP A 36 -13.67 -6.04 -2.56
CA ASP A 36 -13.89 -4.93 -3.50
C ASP A 36 -12.63 -4.08 -3.68
N LEU A 37 -11.93 -3.82 -2.59
CA LEU A 37 -10.67 -3.07 -2.63
C LEU A 37 -9.62 -3.80 -3.47
N GLU A 38 -9.44 -5.10 -3.23
CA GLU A 38 -8.45 -5.91 -3.94
C GLU A 38 -8.80 -6.06 -5.43
N CYS A 39 -10.07 -5.94 -5.79
CA CYS A 39 -10.52 -5.96 -7.18
C CYS A 39 -10.48 -4.59 -7.86
N GLY A 40 -10.04 -3.55 -7.18
CA GLY A 40 -9.98 -2.21 -7.75
C GLY A 40 -11.33 -1.51 -7.84
N LYS A 41 -12.36 -2.01 -7.18
CA LYS A 41 -13.73 -1.45 -7.21
C LYS A 41 -13.93 -0.33 -6.19
N ARG A 42 -12.96 -0.07 -5.36
CA ARG A 42 -13.09 0.85 -4.24
C ARG A 42 -11.76 1.57 -3.98
N THR A 43 -11.85 2.86 -3.67
CA THR A 43 -10.70 3.65 -3.23
C THR A 43 -10.69 3.68 -1.71
N PRO A 44 -9.66 3.16 -1.04
CA PRO A 44 -9.60 3.26 0.41
C PRO A 44 -9.30 4.69 0.84
N SER A 45 -9.87 5.11 1.98
CA SER A 45 -9.36 6.31 2.65
C SER A 45 -7.99 5.99 3.26
N LEU A 46 -7.21 7.02 3.54
CA LEU A 46 -5.91 6.84 4.19
C LEU A 46 -6.06 6.20 5.57
N VAL A 47 -7.12 6.53 6.29
CA VAL A 47 -7.40 5.94 7.62
C VAL A 47 -7.66 4.44 7.50
N VAL A 48 -8.48 4.02 6.53
CA VAL A 48 -8.76 2.60 6.31
C VAL A 48 -7.52 1.86 5.85
N LEU A 49 -6.74 2.47 4.94
CA LEU A 49 -5.49 1.87 4.48
C LEU A 49 -4.51 1.66 5.64
N ALA A 50 -4.40 2.64 6.55
CA ALA A 50 -3.57 2.52 7.74
C ALA A 50 -4.01 1.36 8.64
N ARG A 51 -5.32 1.15 8.81
CA ARG A 51 -5.85 0.01 9.58
C ARG A 51 -5.51 -1.33 8.93
N ILE A 52 -5.60 -1.40 7.61
CA ILE A 52 -5.21 -2.60 6.86
C ILE A 52 -3.72 -2.87 7.05
N CYS A 53 -2.88 -1.85 6.94
CA CYS A 53 -1.43 -1.98 7.14
C CYS A 53 -1.07 -2.40 8.56
N GLU A 54 -1.80 -1.93 9.57
CA GLU A 54 -1.63 -2.37 10.93
C GLU A 54 -1.86 -3.88 11.07
N ARG A 55 -2.91 -4.41 10.44
CA ARG A 55 -3.16 -5.85 10.42
C ARG A 55 -2.11 -6.62 9.62
N LEU A 56 -1.58 -6.01 8.56
CA LEU A 56 -0.49 -6.61 7.77
C LEU A 56 0.87 -6.53 8.49
N ASP A 57 0.97 -5.72 9.52
CA ASP A 57 2.24 -5.40 10.19
C ASP A 57 3.27 -4.84 9.20
N VAL A 58 2.84 -3.84 8.44
CA VAL A 58 3.69 -3.11 7.49
C VAL A 58 3.48 -1.61 7.64
N HIS A 59 4.44 -0.84 7.16
CA HIS A 59 4.34 0.61 7.14
C HIS A 59 3.18 1.04 6.21
N GLU A 60 2.42 2.04 6.61
CA GLU A 60 1.25 2.51 5.87
C GLU A 60 1.57 3.10 4.49
N ALA A 61 2.81 3.49 4.24
CA ALA A 61 3.24 3.96 2.93
C ALA A 61 3.57 2.81 1.95
N LEU A 62 3.75 1.58 2.45
CA LEU A 62 4.20 0.47 1.61
C LEU A 62 3.22 0.13 0.48
N PRO A 63 1.89 0.06 0.70
CA PRO A 63 0.97 -0.19 -0.41
C PRO A 63 1.06 0.87 -1.51
N LEU A 64 1.30 2.12 -1.17
CA LEU A 64 1.42 3.20 -2.14
C LEU A 64 2.70 3.08 -2.97
N ILE A 65 3.80 2.68 -2.35
CA ILE A 65 5.07 2.44 -3.06
C ILE A 65 4.91 1.27 -4.04
N LEU A 66 4.26 0.18 -3.60
CA LEU A 66 4.00 -0.96 -4.47
C LEU A 66 3.04 -0.60 -5.61
N ALA A 67 1.97 0.16 -5.31
CA ALA A 67 1.02 0.60 -6.32
C ALA A 67 1.74 1.43 -7.40
N ARG A 68 2.62 2.34 -6.99
CA ARG A 68 3.42 3.12 -7.93
C ARG A 68 4.28 2.21 -8.82
N HIS A 69 4.92 1.20 -8.22
CA HIS A 69 5.71 0.23 -8.97
C HIS A 69 4.87 -0.53 -9.99
N PHE A 70 3.67 -0.97 -9.61
CA PHE A 70 2.76 -1.67 -10.54
C PHE A 70 2.30 -0.77 -11.69
N MET A 71 2.10 0.51 -11.43
CA MET A 71 1.70 1.48 -12.46
C MET A 71 2.87 1.91 -13.34
N ARG A 72 4.08 1.90 -12.80
CA ARG A 72 5.29 2.36 -13.47
C ARG A 72 6.43 1.35 -13.27
N PRO A 73 6.34 0.17 -13.91
CA PRO A 73 7.34 -0.90 -13.67
C PRO A 73 8.76 -0.51 -14.06
N ALA A 74 8.91 0.45 -14.98
CA ALA A 74 10.22 0.93 -15.40
C ALA A 74 10.92 1.78 -14.32
N ASP A 75 10.14 2.36 -13.37
CA ASP A 75 10.69 3.16 -12.29
C ASP A 75 11.19 2.24 -11.18
N SER A 76 12.43 2.44 -10.76
CA SER A 76 13.05 1.63 -9.71
C SER A 76 12.47 1.96 -8.34
N VAL A 77 12.07 0.93 -7.57
CA VAL A 77 11.64 1.11 -6.18
C VAL A 77 12.77 1.69 -5.32
N PRO A 78 14.03 1.19 -5.38
CA PRO A 78 15.12 1.81 -4.63
C PRO A 78 15.34 3.28 -4.99
N GLN A 79 15.18 3.66 -6.25
CA GLN A 79 15.30 5.06 -6.65
C GLN A 79 14.18 5.93 -6.05
N ALA A 80 12.94 5.43 -6.04
CA ALA A 80 11.83 6.13 -5.42
C ALA A 80 12.07 6.38 -3.92
N ILE A 81 12.61 5.39 -3.23
CA ILE A 81 12.95 5.52 -1.80
C ILE A 81 14.06 6.58 -1.61
N ARG A 82 15.09 6.56 -2.43
CA ARG A 82 16.16 7.57 -2.37
C ARG A 82 15.62 8.98 -2.64
N ASP A 83 14.69 9.12 -3.58
CA ASP A 83 14.07 10.40 -3.87
C ASP A 83 13.28 10.93 -2.68
N ILE A 84 12.52 10.06 -1.98
CA ILE A 84 11.78 10.41 -0.78
C ILE A 84 12.75 10.84 0.33
N GLU A 85 13.82 10.09 0.57
CA GLU A 85 14.84 10.43 1.56
C GLU A 85 15.47 11.80 1.27
N LYS A 86 15.81 12.06 0.01
CA LYS A 86 16.37 13.34 -0.43
C LYS A 86 15.39 14.48 -0.16
N GLN A 87 14.11 14.29 -0.47
CA GLN A 87 13.09 15.29 -0.24
C GLN A 87 12.89 15.57 1.26
N LEU A 88 12.97 14.52 2.10
CA LEU A 88 12.91 14.68 3.55
C LEU A 88 14.10 15.46 4.08
N CYS A 89 15.30 15.22 3.55
CA CYS A 89 16.49 16.00 3.89
C CYS A 89 16.32 17.47 3.51
N MET A 90 15.82 17.74 2.30
CA MET A 90 15.60 19.11 1.81
C MET A 90 14.55 19.84 2.61
N ALA A 91 13.56 19.12 3.15
CA ALA A 91 12.51 19.69 4.01
C ALA A 91 12.93 19.82 5.48
N GLY A 92 14.12 19.35 5.86
CA GLY A 92 14.65 19.47 7.21
C GLY A 92 14.22 18.36 8.17
N PHE A 93 13.60 17.27 7.67
CA PHE A 93 13.13 16.18 8.51
C PHE A 93 14.10 15.01 8.61
N LEU A 94 15.17 15.02 7.82
CA LEU A 94 16.15 13.95 7.80
C LEU A 94 17.53 14.55 7.54
N ARG A 95 18.54 14.10 8.29
CA ARG A 95 19.93 14.53 8.08
C ARG A 95 20.55 13.72 6.94
N SER A 96 21.30 14.42 6.11
CA SER A 96 22.06 13.78 5.02
C SER A 96 23.27 13.04 5.56
#